data_6c36d40fc88eab50d1be3407e92010ca
#
_entry.id   6c36d40fc88eab50d1be3407e92010ca
#
_cell.length_a   1.000
_cell.length_b   1.000
_cell.length_c   1.000
_cell.angle_alpha   90.00
_cell.angle_beta   90.00
_cell.angle_gamma   90.00
#
_symmetry.space_group_name_H-M   'P 1'
#
loop_
_entity.id
_entity.type
_entity.pdbx_description
1 polymer ?
#
loop_
_entity_poly.entity_id
_entity_poly.type
_entity_poly.pdbx_seq_one_letter_code
_entity_poly.pdbx_strand_id
1 'polypeptide(L)'
;MHALYPLTFQPIFKARVWGGRSLERLYGKPLPAGAPIGESWEISDRPGDASVIAHGPLAGKDLHWLVENHRADLLGSARLQGDRFPLLIKLLDAQDKLSLQVHPPAHKAAELHGEPKTEMWFIAEAAPGAELYVGLKSGVTRADFERQIQDGSVAKCF
;
A
#
# COMPACT_ATOMS: atom_id res chain seq x y z
N MET A 1 -14.04 -15.83 26.38
CA MET A 1 -13.53 -15.02 25.21
C MET A 1 -14.20 -15.62 23.99
N HIS A 2 -14.92 -14.82 23.21
CA HIS A 2 -15.48 -15.29 21.95
C HIS A 2 -14.36 -15.33 20.91
N ALA A 3 -14.22 -16.46 20.19
CA ALA A 3 -13.31 -16.56 19.08
C ALA A 3 -13.65 -15.46 18.05
N LEU A 4 -12.62 -14.90 17.39
CA LEU A 4 -12.84 -13.94 16.30
C LEU A 4 -13.63 -14.63 15.17
N TYR A 5 -14.60 -13.91 14.63
CA TYR A 5 -15.29 -14.28 13.39
C TYR A 5 -14.52 -13.73 12.17
N PRO A 6 -14.84 -14.18 10.94
CA PRO A 6 -14.24 -13.58 9.74
C PRO A 6 -14.54 -12.09 9.66
N LEU A 7 -13.48 -11.28 9.72
CA LEU A 7 -13.57 -9.83 9.75
C LEU A 7 -13.49 -9.25 8.33
N THR A 8 -14.30 -8.25 8.08
CA THR A 8 -14.22 -7.39 6.90
C THR A 8 -14.08 -5.95 7.34
N PHE A 9 -13.37 -5.16 6.57
CA PHE A 9 -13.08 -3.77 6.90
C PHE A 9 -13.73 -2.80 5.90
N GLN A 10 -14.03 -1.60 6.38
CA GLN A 10 -14.43 -0.49 5.52
C GLN A 10 -13.22 -0.07 4.70
N PRO A 11 -13.32 0.03 3.35
CA PRO A 11 -12.21 0.49 2.53
C PRO A 11 -11.90 1.96 2.78
N ILE A 12 -10.62 2.32 2.80
CA ILE A 12 -10.16 3.71 2.91
C ILE A 12 -9.76 4.18 1.51
N PHE A 13 -10.56 5.07 0.92
CA PHE A 13 -10.29 5.59 -0.42
C PHE A 13 -9.34 6.78 -0.38
N LYS A 14 -8.34 6.76 -1.27
CA LYS A 14 -7.39 7.85 -1.43
C LYS A 14 -7.52 8.44 -2.83
N ALA A 15 -7.94 9.69 -2.90
CA ALA A 15 -7.92 10.44 -4.14
C ALA A 15 -6.47 10.67 -4.59
N ARG A 16 -6.21 10.46 -5.87
CA ARG A 16 -4.92 10.67 -6.51
C ARG A 16 -5.14 11.26 -7.89
N VAL A 17 -4.29 12.19 -8.30
CA VAL A 17 -4.39 12.82 -9.63
C VAL A 17 -4.30 11.80 -10.77
N TRP A 18 -3.58 10.69 -10.56
CA TRP A 18 -3.44 9.57 -11.48
C TRP A 18 -4.50 8.48 -11.31
N GLY A 19 -5.46 8.66 -10.41
CA GLY A 19 -6.52 7.69 -10.15
C GLY A 19 -7.61 7.69 -11.19
N GLY A 20 -8.54 6.75 -11.06
CA GLY A 20 -9.67 6.57 -11.96
C GLY A 20 -10.94 6.11 -11.25
N ARG A 21 -11.75 5.33 -11.98
CA ARG A 21 -12.98 4.71 -11.50
C ARG A 21 -13.03 3.20 -11.74
N SER A 22 -11.88 2.58 -12.08
CA SER A 22 -11.85 1.13 -12.38
C SER A 22 -12.14 0.27 -11.16
N LEU A 23 -11.83 0.75 -9.95
CA LEU A 23 -12.16 0.03 -8.71
C LEU A 23 -13.67 -0.12 -8.51
N GLU A 24 -14.47 0.87 -8.94
CA GLU A 24 -15.93 0.78 -8.95
C GLU A 24 -16.41 -0.22 -10.00
N ARG A 25 -15.88 -0.12 -11.22
CA ARG A 25 -16.27 -0.98 -12.35
C ARG A 25 -15.90 -2.45 -12.14
N LEU A 26 -14.68 -2.73 -11.66
CA LEU A 26 -14.14 -4.08 -11.54
C LEU A 26 -14.54 -4.79 -10.23
N TYR A 27 -14.61 -4.03 -9.14
CA TYR A 27 -14.78 -4.61 -7.80
C TYR A 27 -16.01 -4.09 -7.06
N GLY A 28 -16.87 -3.30 -7.72
CA GLY A 28 -18.08 -2.74 -7.09
C GLY A 28 -17.80 -1.84 -5.90
N LYS A 29 -16.61 -1.21 -5.82
CA LYS A 29 -16.26 -0.34 -4.70
C LYS A 29 -17.15 0.90 -4.69
N PRO A 30 -17.74 1.28 -3.54
CA PRO A 30 -18.60 2.46 -3.42
C PRO A 30 -17.76 3.75 -3.37
N LEU A 31 -17.13 4.08 -4.49
CA LEU A 31 -16.22 5.23 -4.56
C LEU A 31 -16.99 6.55 -4.35
N PRO A 32 -16.42 7.51 -3.61
CA PRO A 32 -17.01 8.85 -3.51
C PRO A 32 -17.16 9.49 -4.89
N ALA A 33 -18.22 10.27 -5.06
CA ALA A 33 -18.49 10.96 -6.32
C ALA A 33 -17.50 12.09 -6.58
N GLY A 34 -17.23 12.37 -7.85
CA GLY A 34 -16.54 13.58 -8.30
C GLY A 34 -15.01 13.59 -8.15
N ALA A 35 -14.39 12.56 -7.57
CA ALA A 35 -12.93 12.52 -7.45
C ALA A 35 -12.34 11.26 -8.12
N PRO A 36 -11.16 11.37 -8.77
CA PRO A 36 -10.40 10.21 -9.19
C PRO A 36 -9.83 9.50 -7.96
N ILE A 37 -10.12 8.21 -7.81
CA ILE A 37 -9.61 7.41 -6.70
C ILE A 37 -8.48 6.53 -7.22
N GLY A 38 -7.28 6.77 -6.72
CA GLY A 38 -6.10 5.98 -7.11
C GLY A 38 -5.87 4.77 -6.23
N GLU A 39 -6.32 4.80 -4.96
CA GLU A 39 -6.09 3.70 -4.04
C GLU A 39 -7.34 3.39 -3.21
N SER A 40 -7.57 2.10 -2.95
CA SER A 40 -8.48 1.59 -1.93
C SER A 40 -7.67 0.76 -0.96
N TRP A 41 -7.50 1.24 0.27
CA TRP A 41 -6.80 0.51 1.31
C TRP A 41 -7.78 -0.45 1.98
N GLU A 42 -7.52 -1.73 1.83
CA GLU A 42 -8.38 -2.80 2.32
C GLU A 42 -8.03 -3.21 3.76
N ILE A 43 -6.73 -3.23 4.06
CA ILE A 43 -6.20 -3.50 5.40
C ILE A 43 -5.08 -2.50 5.68
N SER A 44 -5.20 -1.77 6.77
CA SER A 44 -4.22 -0.79 7.24
C SER A 44 -4.28 -0.64 8.74
N ASP A 45 -3.12 -0.58 9.39
CA ASP A 45 -2.97 -0.15 10.79
C ASP A 45 -2.02 1.05 10.87
N ARG A 46 -2.06 1.94 9.87
CA ARG A 46 -1.27 3.17 9.90
C ARG A 46 -1.93 4.23 10.79
N PRO A 47 -1.15 5.02 11.53
CA PRO A 47 -1.69 6.13 12.33
C PRO A 47 -2.57 7.06 11.47
N GLY A 48 -3.79 7.32 11.92
CA GLY A 48 -4.78 8.14 11.22
C GLY A 48 -5.54 7.45 10.09
N ASP A 49 -5.10 6.24 9.66
CA ASP A 49 -5.69 5.46 8.57
C ASP A 49 -5.83 3.97 8.97
N ALA A 50 -6.22 3.68 10.19
CA ALA A 50 -6.49 2.32 10.63
C ALA A 50 -7.83 1.83 10.07
N SER A 51 -7.83 0.61 9.53
CA SER A 51 -9.04 -0.02 8.97
C SER A 51 -10.07 -0.30 10.05
N VAL A 52 -11.33 0.10 9.81
CA VAL A 52 -12.46 -0.07 10.73
C VAL A 52 -13.27 -1.31 10.32
N ILE A 53 -13.62 -2.15 11.29
CA ILE A 53 -14.44 -3.36 11.07
C ILE A 53 -15.82 -2.94 10.59
N ALA A 54 -16.26 -3.51 9.46
CA ALA A 54 -17.49 -3.13 8.79
C ALA A 54 -18.75 -3.77 9.42
N HIS A 55 -18.64 -5.01 9.91
CA HIS A 55 -19.81 -5.81 10.30
C HIS A 55 -19.55 -6.65 11.56
N GLY A 56 -20.63 -7.09 12.19
CA GLY A 56 -20.64 -8.03 13.32
C GLY A 56 -20.45 -7.37 14.69
N PRO A 57 -20.24 -8.17 15.76
CA PRO A 57 -20.18 -7.66 17.14
C PRO A 57 -19.07 -6.63 17.41
N LEU A 58 -18.01 -6.65 16.61
CA LEU A 58 -16.88 -5.72 16.74
C LEU A 58 -16.93 -4.58 15.72
N ALA A 59 -18.04 -4.40 14.99
CA ALA A 59 -18.19 -3.30 14.04
C ALA A 59 -17.89 -1.93 14.70
N GLY A 60 -17.14 -1.09 13.99
CA GLY A 60 -16.71 0.21 14.47
C GLY A 60 -15.40 0.21 15.27
N LYS A 61 -14.87 -0.96 15.68
CA LYS A 61 -13.50 -1.08 16.19
C LYS A 61 -12.51 -1.10 15.04
N ASP A 62 -11.33 -0.53 15.24
CA ASP A 62 -10.29 -0.54 14.23
C ASP A 62 -9.29 -1.71 14.39
N LEU A 63 -8.44 -1.88 13.39
CA LEU A 63 -7.44 -2.95 13.39
C LEU A 63 -6.40 -2.78 14.51
N HIS A 64 -6.07 -1.55 14.88
CA HIS A 64 -5.15 -1.31 15.99
C HIS A 64 -5.73 -1.82 17.32
N TRP A 65 -6.99 -1.50 17.57
CA TRP A 65 -7.72 -2.03 18.73
C TRP A 65 -7.73 -3.57 18.75
N LEU A 66 -7.87 -4.24 17.60
CA LEU A 66 -7.77 -5.70 17.51
C LEU A 66 -6.38 -6.21 17.90
N VAL A 67 -5.33 -5.54 17.44
CA VAL A 67 -3.94 -5.88 17.80
C VAL A 67 -3.71 -5.75 19.30
N GLU A 68 -4.29 -4.74 19.93
CA GLU A 68 -4.17 -4.51 21.38
C GLU A 68 -4.99 -5.54 22.21
N ASN A 69 -6.22 -5.85 21.79
CA ASN A 69 -7.18 -6.59 22.62
C ASN A 69 -7.37 -8.07 22.22
N HIS A 70 -7.04 -8.44 20.98
CA HIS A 70 -7.24 -9.77 20.40
C HIS A 70 -5.98 -10.29 19.67
N ARG A 71 -4.80 -9.87 20.11
CA ARG A 71 -3.53 -10.16 19.43
C ARG A 71 -3.31 -11.63 19.13
N ALA A 72 -3.53 -12.49 20.12
CA ALA A 72 -3.32 -13.94 19.97
C ALA A 72 -4.31 -14.57 18.98
N ASP A 73 -5.58 -14.17 19.03
CA ASP A 73 -6.62 -14.68 18.15
C ASP A 73 -6.43 -14.17 16.71
N LEU A 74 -5.94 -12.94 16.56
CA LEU A 74 -5.71 -12.30 15.26
C LEU A 74 -4.46 -12.86 14.56
N LEU A 75 -3.38 -13.04 15.29
CA LEU A 75 -2.07 -13.39 14.73
C LEU A 75 -1.80 -14.90 14.77
N GLY A 76 -2.46 -15.66 15.64
CA GLY A 76 -2.16 -17.07 15.85
C GLY A 76 -0.69 -17.28 16.24
N SER A 77 0.05 -18.04 15.44
CA SER A 77 1.48 -18.29 15.63
C SER A 77 2.40 -17.24 15.01
N ALA A 78 1.87 -16.28 14.26
CA ALA A 78 2.66 -15.21 13.64
C ALA A 78 3.24 -14.27 14.70
N ARG A 79 4.48 -13.84 14.47
CA ARG A 79 5.16 -12.87 15.35
C ARG A 79 5.05 -11.48 14.76
N LEU A 80 4.56 -10.56 15.56
CA LEU A 80 4.50 -9.15 15.23
C LEU A 80 5.75 -8.44 15.75
N GLN A 81 6.43 -7.73 14.87
CA GLN A 81 7.50 -6.82 15.28
C GLN A 81 6.88 -5.45 15.54
N GLY A 82 6.85 -5.05 16.82
CA GLY A 82 6.19 -3.82 17.24
C GLY A 82 4.75 -4.01 17.71
N ASP A 83 4.01 -2.92 17.72
CA ASP A 83 2.66 -2.80 18.30
C ASP A 83 1.55 -2.67 17.23
N ARG A 84 1.91 -2.59 15.94
CA ARG A 84 0.97 -2.41 14.83
C ARG A 84 0.96 -3.59 13.87
N PHE A 85 -0.18 -3.80 13.22
CA PHE A 85 -0.29 -4.79 12.15
C PHE A 85 0.62 -4.39 10.97
N PRO A 86 1.51 -5.28 10.49
CA PRO A 86 2.65 -4.88 9.66
C PRO A 86 2.31 -4.71 8.18
N LEU A 87 1.14 -5.17 7.74
CA LEU A 87 0.79 -5.17 6.33
C LEU A 87 -0.17 -4.02 5.99
N LEU A 88 0.10 -3.38 4.87
CA LEU A 88 -0.85 -2.53 4.16
C LEU A 88 -1.27 -3.27 2.88
N ILE A 89 -2.55 -3.65 2.79
CA ILE A 89 -3.11 -4.26 1.59
C ILE A 89 -3.97 -3.23 0.89
N LYS A 90 -3.66 -2.96 -0.38
CA LYS A 90 -4.37 -1.95 -1.17
C LYS A 90 -4.57 -2.38 -2.62
N LEU A 91 -5.66 -1.90 -3.20
CA LEU A 91 -5.91 -1.92 -4.63
C LEU A 91 -5.51 -0.56 -5.23
N LEU A 92 -4.87 -0.57 -6.39
CA LEU A 92 -4.50 0.64 -7.12
C LEU A 92 -5.24 0.69 -8.45
N ASP A 93 -5.74 1.87 -8.79
CA ASP A 93 -6.28 2.20 -10.12
C ASP A 93 -5.39 3.29 -10.73
N ALA A 94 -4.36 2.87 -11.45
CA ALA A 94 -3.38 3.76 -12.06
C ALA A 94 -3.76 4.05 -13.52
N GLN A 95 -4.27 5.24 -13.79
CA GLN A 95 -4.62 5.72 -15.13
C GLN A 95 -3.49 6.55 -15.77
N ASP A 96 -2.45 6.88 -15.00
CA ASP A 96 -1.27 7.63 -15.43
C ASP A 96 -0.04 7.12 -14.68
N LYS A 97 1.14 7.61 -15.03
CA LYS A 97 2.40 7.24 -14.38
C LYS A 97 2.42 7.67 -12.92
N LEU A 98 2.75 6.72 -12.05
CA LEU A 98 3.06 7.00 -10.67
C LEU A 98 4.49 7.54 -10.54
N SER A 99 4.75 8.29 -9.46
CA SER A 99 6.11 8.69 -9.12
C SER A 99 7.00 7.48 -8.87
N LEU A 100 8.25 7.57 -9.32
CA LEU A 100 9.27 6.60 -8.95
C LEU A 100 9.61 6.79 -7.47
N GLN A 101 9.52 5.71 -6.70
CA GLN A 101 9.78 5.71 -5.27
C GLN A 101 10.89 4.72 -4.92
N VAL A 102 11.81 5.15 -4.06
CA VAL A 102 12.86 4.31 -3.49
C VAL A 102 12.75 4.39 -1.97
N HIS A 103 12.65 3.24 -1.33
CA HIS A 103 12.61 3.16 0.13
C HIS A 103 13.99 2.78 0.69
N PRO A 104 14.40 3.34 1.84
CA PRO A 104 15.67 3.00 2.45
C PRO A 104 15.67 1.55 2.95
N PRO A 105 16.82 0.87 2.94
CA PRO A 105 16.96 -0.41 3.63
C PRO A 105 16.81 -0.20 5.14
N ALA A 106 16.41 -1.24 5.87
CA ALA A 106 16.10 -1.15 7.30
C ALA A 106 17.24 -0.54 8.14
N HIS A 107 18.50 -0.88 7.83
CA HIS A 107 19.66 -0.36 8.55
C HIS A 107 19.98 1.13 8.28
N LYS A 108 19.35 1.75 7.27
CA LYS A 108 19.50 3.17 6.91
C LYS A 108 18.24 3.99 7.19
N ALA A 109 17.14 3.34 7.53
CA ALA A 109 15.85 3.99 7.65
C ALA A 109 15.83 5.12 8.69
N ALA A 110 16.42 4.89 9.86
CA ALA A 110 16.51 5.91 10.92
C ALA A 110 17.36 7.12 10.51
N GLU A 111 18.51 6.89 9.87
CA GLU A 111 19.42 7.94 9.38
C GLU A 111 18.75 8.82 8.32
N LEU A 112 17.95 8.21 7.45
CA LEU A 112 17.28 8.88 6.33
C LEU A 112 15.88 9.38 6.68
N HIS A 113 15.44 9.27 7.93
CA HIS A 113 14.07 9.60 8.37
C HIS A 113 13.00 8.94 7.50
N GLY A 114 13.26 7.73 7.00
CA GLY A 114 12.39 6.97 6.11
C GLY A 114 11.94 5.66 6.73
N GLU A 115 11.01 5.00 6.05
CA GLU A 115 10.54 3.67 6.42
C GLU A 115 11.03 2.63 5.40
N PRO A 116 11.60 1.49 5.85
CA PRO A 116 11.85 0.37 4.95
C PRO A 116 10.53 -0.19 4.46
N LYS A 117 10.46 -0.60 3.19
CA LYS A 117 9.23 -1.10 2.63
C LYS A 117 9.50 -2.24 1.65
N THR A 118 9.08 -3.43 2.03
CA THR A 118 9.01 -4.58 1.11
C THR A 118 7.63 -4.60 0.48
N GLU A 119 7.57 -4.67 -0.84
CA GLU A 119 6.34 -4.67 -1.60
C GLU A 119 6.22 -5.93 -2.45
N MET A 120 4.98 -6.41 -2.57
CA MET A 120 4.59 -7.42 -3.54
C MET A 120 3.45 -6.84 -4.38
N TRP A 121 3.54 -7.03 -5.69
CA TRP A 121 2.55 -6.55 -6.64
C TRP A 121 1.90 -7.71 -7.37
N PHE A 122 0.58 -7.63 -7.52
CA PHE A 122 -0.20 -8.49 -8.40
C PHE A 122 -0.93 -7.60 -9.41
N ILE A 123 -0.70 -7.83 -10.69
CA ILE A 123 -1.35 -7.06 -11.76
C ILE A 123 -2.66 -7.78 -12.11
N ALA A 124 -3.78 -7.20 -11.68
CA ALA A 124 -5.10 -7.76 -11.90
C ALA A 124 -5.63 -7.47 -13.32
N GLU A 125 -5.31 -6.29 -13.86
CA GLU A 125 -5.67 -5.85 -15.20
C GLU A 125 -4.61 -4.88 -15.71
N ALA A 126 -4.27 -4.95 -16.98
CA ALA A 126 -3.35 -4.02 -17.64
C ALA A 126 -3.91 -3.59 -19.00
N ALA A 127 -3.95 -2.28 -19.24
CA ALA A 127 -4.27 -1.74 -20.54
C ALA A 127 -3.13 -2.05 -21.55
N PRO A 128 -3.42 -2.08 -22.87
CA PRO A 128 -2.37 -2.19 -23.88
C PRO A 128 -1.32 -1.07 -23.69
N GLY A 129 -0.04 -1.45 -23.62
CA GLY A 129 1.06 -0.52 -23.42
C GLY A 129 1.27 -0.08 -21.96
N ALA A 130 0.56 -0.67 -20.98
CA ALA A 130 0.86 -0.42 -19.56
C ALA A 130 2.29 -0.90 -19.22
N GLU A 131 2.97 -0.12 -18.40
CA GLU A 131 4.37 -0.35 -18.02
C GLU A 131 4.52 -0.38 -16.50
N LEU A 132 5.44 -1.19 -16.04
CA LEU A 132 5.86 -1.23 -14.65
C LEU A 132 7.40 -1.13 -14.58
N TYR A 133 7.91 -0.20 -13.78
CA TYR A 133 9.34 -0.05 -13.56
C TYR A 133 9.76 -0.88 -12.35
N VAL A 134 10.64 -1.86 -12.58
CA VAL A 134 11.15 -2.77 -11.53
C VAL A 134 12.68 -2.76 -11.59
N GLY A 135 13.29 -1.90 -10.81
CA GLY A 135 14.74 -1.74 -10.79
C GLY A 135 15.29 -0.97 -12.00
N LEU A 136 16.61 -1.05 -12.18
CA LEU A 136 17.33 -0.36 -13.24
C LEU A 136 17.48 -1.24 -14.48
N LYS A 137 17.60 -0.62 -15.66
CA LYS A 137 17.98 -1.31 -16.89
C LYS A 137 19.29 -2.06 -16.72
N SER A 138 19.42 -3.19 -17.44
CA SER A 138 20.65 -3.94 -17.49
C SER A 138 21.81 -3.06 -17.95
N GLY A 139 22.94 -3.15 -17.24
CA GLY A 139 24.16 -2.39 -17.56
C GLY A 139 24.24 -1.00 -16.95
N VAL A 140 23.17 -0.48 -16.34
CA VAL A 140 23.24 0.79 -15.59
C VAL A 140 24.06 0.58 -14.33
N THR A 141 25.17 1.33 -14.23
CA THR A 141 26.03 1.32 -13.04
C THR A 141 25.54 2.32 -11.97
N ARG A 142 26.02 2.15 -10.74
CA ARG A 142 25.76 3.14 -9.69
C ARG A 142 26.24 4.54 -10.09
N ALA A 143 27.41 4.67 -10.72
CA ALA A 143 27.95 5.95 -11.20
C ALA A 143 27.04 6.58 -12.27
N ASP A 144 26.49 5.77 -13.18
CA ASP A 144 25.53 6.26 -14.18
C ASP A 144 24.25 6.78 -13.50
N PHE A 145 23.74 6.05 -12.54
CA PHE A 145 22.54 6.44 -11.80
C PHE A 145 22.74 7.75 -11.03
N GLU A 146 23.84 7.87 -10.27
CA GLU A 146 24.20 9.08 -9.52
C GLU A 146 24.37 10.28 -10.44
N ARG A 147 25.06 10.13 -11.58
CA ARG A 147 25.21 11.19 -12.60
C ARG A 147 23.85 11.60 -13.16
N GLN A 148 22.99 10.64 -13.52
CA GLN A 148 21.68 10.94 -14.12
C GLN A 148 20.68 11.55 -13.13
N ILE A 149 20.83 11.33 -11.84
CA ILE A 149 20.11 12.09 -10.81
C ILE A 149 20.54 13.57 -10.86
N GLN A 150 21.84 13.83 -10.91
CA GLN A 150 22.38 15.19 -10.91
C GLN A 150 22.01 16.00 -12.17
N ASP A 151 21.99 15.37 -13.33
CA ASP A 151 21.66 16.02 -14.59
C ASP A 151 20.16 15.99 -14.95
N GLY A 152 19.33 15.39 -14.09
CA GLY A 152 17.87 15.30 -14.29
C GLY A 152 17.42 14.26 -15.32
N SER A 153 18.33 13.41 -15.82
CA SER A 153 18.01 12.40 -16.84
C SER A 153 17.75 11.00 -16.29
N VAL A 154 17.51 10.87 -14.99
CA VAL A 154 17.36 9.59 -14.27
C VAL A 154 16.33 8.63 -14.87
N ALA A 155 15.31 9.15 -15.55
CA ALA A 155 14.32 8.32 -16.26
C ALA A 155 14.95 7.39 -17.32
N LYS A 156 16.14 7.70 -17.83
CA LYS A 156 16.86 6.85 -18.78
C LYS A 156 17.41 5.56 -18.16
N CYS A 157 17.52 5.53 -16.84
CA CYS A 157 17.97 4.35 -16.08
C CYS A 157 16.92 3.24 -15.98
N PHE A 158 15.68 3.51 -16.28
CA PHE A 158 14.53 2.61 -16.12
C PHE A 158 13.97 2.18 -17.46
#